data_86add0f0a85182be24e9cb7f9e09015a
#
_entry.id   86add0f0a85182be24e9cb7f9e09015a
#
_cell.length_a   1.000
_cell.length_b   1.000
_cell.length_c   1.000
_cell.angle_alpha   90.00
_cell.angle_beta   90.00
_cell.angle_gamma   90.00
#
_symmetry.space_group_name_H-M   'P 1'
#
loop_
_entity.id
_entity.type
_entity.pdbx_description
1 polymer ?
#
loop_
_entity_poly.entity_id
_entity_poly.type
_entity_poly.pdbx_seq_one_letter_code
_entity_poly.pdbx_strand_id
1 'polypeptide(L)'
;MNQKSLTKLEFPKIIEMLTDHASSPGGASFCRRIKPMTDLNKIITAQEQTAAAFTRIVKKGIPSFSGCYAVSDSLKRLEIGSALSAPELLRIGKLLQTTTRIKSYGRHENADDQADCLDVYFEQLAPLSLIHI
;
A
#
# COMPACT_ATOMS: atom_id res chain seq x y z
N MET A 1 -13.37 -13.53 18.17
CA MET A 1 -14.36 -12.52 18.64
C MET A 1 -15.65 -12.72 17.85
N ASN A 2 -16.83 -12.71 18.51
CA ASN A 2 -18.11 -12.98 17.88
C ASN A 2 -18.57 -11.75 17.06
N GLN A 3 -19.25 -11.96 15.92
CA GLN A 3 -19.79 -10.90 15.05
C GLN A 3 -20.69 -9.90 15.81
N LYS A 4 -21.52 -10.40 16.75
CA LYS A 4 -22.36 -9.55 17.61
C LYS A 4 -21.53 -8.57 18.47
N SER A 5 -20.38 -9.02 18.98
CA SER A 5 -19.48 -8.18 19.78
C SER A 5 -18.82 -7.09 18.92
N LEU A 6 -18.42 -7.43 17.68
CA LEU A 6 -17.86 -6.48 16.72
C LEU A 6 -18.85 -5.37 16.36
N THR A 7 -20.11 -5.74 16.13
CA THR A 7 -21.17 -4.78 15.83
C THR A 7 -21.47 -3.86 17.02
N LYS A 8 -21.51 -4.42 18.26
CA LYS A 8 -21.71 -3.61 19.48
C LYS A 8 -20.58 -2.63 19.76
N LEU A 9 -19.34 -2.99 19.37
CA LEU A 9 -18.15 -2.15 19.51
C LEU A 9 -17.97 -1.20 18.31
N GLU A 10 -18.94 -1.12 17.40
CA GLU A 10 -18.90 -0.29 16.20
C GLU A 10 -17.65 -0.55 15.31
N PHE A 11 -17.04 -1.73 15.40
CA PHE A 11 -15.83 -2.07 14.64
C PHE A 11 -16.00 -1.89 13.12
N PRO A 12 -17.15 -2.24 12.49
CA PRO A 12 -17.38 -1.98 11.07
C PRO A 12 -17.26 -0.49 10.70
N LYS A 13 -17.74 0.40 11.57
CA LYS A 13 -17.65 1.84 11.38
C LYS A 13 -16.20 2.35 11.42
N ILE A 14 -15.39 1.79 12.33
CA ILE A 14 -13.96 2.11 12.40
C ILE A 14 -13.26 1.66 11.11
N ILE A 15 -13.58 0.47 10.58
CA ILE A 15 -13.03 -0.02 9.31
C ILE A 15 -13.45 0.87 8.12
N GLU A 16 -14.70 1.34 8.10
CA GLU A 16 -15.17 2.27 7.08
C GLU A 16 -14.39 3.58 7.13
N MET A 17 -14.29 4.20 8.29
CA MET A 17 -13.49 5.42 8.49
C MET A 17 -12.02 5.23 8.07
N LEU A 18 -11.41 4.10 8.43
CA LEU A 18 -10.04 3.78 8.01
C LEU A 18 -9.93 3.62 6.50
N THR A 19 -10.93 2.98 5.88
CA THR A 19 -10.98 2.75 4.43
C THR A 19 -11.09 4.07 3.66
N ASP A 20 -11.82 5.04 4.18
CA ASP A 20 -11.98 6.37 3.57
C ASP A 20 -10.67 7.18 3.54
N HIS A 21 -9.75 6.89 4.45
CA HIS A 21 -8.41 7.47 4.43
C HIS A 21 -7.45 6.78 3.45
N ALA A 22 -7.82 5.63 2.89
CA ALA A 22 -6.96 4.91 1.97
C ALA A 22 -6.89 5.61 0.60
N SER A 23 -5.69 6.01 0.18
CA SER A 23 -5.45 6.74 -1.07
C SER A 23 -5.25 5.83 -2.29
N SER A 24 -5.37 4.51 -2.14
CA SER A 24 -5.25 3.55 -3.25
C SER A 24 -6.27 2.42 -3.14
N PRO A 25 -6.69 1.82 -4.27
CA PRO A 25 -7.62 0.68 -4.26
C PRO A 25 -7.08 -0.52 -3.47
N GLY A 26 -5.78 -0.77 -3.55
CA GLY A 26 -5.11 -1.82 -2.78
C GLY A 26 -5.15 -1.56 -1.28
N GLY A 27 -4.86 -0.32 -0.86
CA GLY A 27 -4.96 0.11 0.54
C GLY A 27 -6.38 -0.02 1.07
N ALA A 28 -7.38 0.46 0.33
CA ALA A 28 -8.79 0.33 0.72
C ALA A 28 -9.22 -1.15 0.85
N SER A 29 -8.79 -2.01 -0.08
CA SER A 29 -9.03 -3.45 0.02
C SER A 29 -8.33 -4.09 1.22
N PHE A 30 -7.14 -3.63 1.57
CA PHE A 30 -6.42 -4.08 2.75
C PHE A 30 -7.16 -3.68 4.03
N CYS A 31 -7.58 -2.41 4.15
CA CYS A 31 -8.34 -1.91 5.31
C CYS A 31 -9.60 -2.72 5.58
N ARG A 32 -10.39 -3.05 4.53
CA ARG A 32 -11.62 -3.84 4.67
C ARG A 32 -11.40 -5.27 5.16
N ARG A 33 -10.19 -5.81 5.03
CA ARG A 33 -9.83 -7.18 5.48
C ARG A 33 -9.25 -7.23 6.89
N ILE A 34 -9.01 -6.09 7.51
CA ILE A 34 -8.48 -6.02 8.87
C ILE A 34 -9.48 -6.66 9.84
N LYS A 35 -8.96 -7.49 10.73
CA LYS A 35 -9.71 -8.14 11.80
C LYS A 35 -8.98 -7.94 13.11
N PRO A 36 -9.71 -7.91 14.23
CA PRO A 36 -9.09 -7.89 15.54
C PRO A 36 -8.15 -9.09 15.73
N MET A 37 -7.01 -8.84 16.30
CA MET A 37 -5.98 -9.84 16.57
C MET A 37 -5.87 -10.09 18.06
N THR A 38 -5.50 -11.32 18.45
CA THR A 38 -5.25 -11.73 19.84
C THR A 38 -3.82 -12.22 20.06
N ASP A 39 -3.05 -12.39 18.98
CA ASP A 39 -1.64 -12.78 19.03
C ASP A 39 -0.80 -11.55 19.37
N LEU A 40 -0.16 -11.58 20.53
CA LEU A 40 0.61 -10.46 21.06
C LEU A 40 1.75 -10.04 20.10
N ASN A 41 2.50 -11.00 19.54
CA ASN A 41 3.60 -10.69 18.67
C ASN A 41 3.15 -9.98 17.38
N LYS A 42 2.03 -10.43 16.80
CA LYS A 42 1.44 -9.79 15.62
C LYS A 42 0.92 -8.39 15.93
N ILE A 43 0.37 -8.19 17.11
CA ILE A 43 -0.10 -6.87 17.56
C ILE A 43 1.09 -5.91 17.70
N ILE A 44 2.16 -6.34 18.37
CA ILE A 44 3.37 -5.53 18.55
C ILE A 44 3.95 -5.15 17.20
N THR A 45 4.15 -6.12 16.30
CA THR A 45 4.66 -5.86 14.93
C THR A 45 3.80 -4.85 14.17
N ALA A 46 2.47 -4.98 14.22
CA ALA A 46 1.57 -4.05 13.54
C ALA A 46 1.62 -2.63 14.14
N GLN A 47 1.80 -2.52 15.45
CA GLN A 47 1.98 -1.23 16.13
C GLN A 47 3.32 -0.58 15.77
N GLU A 48 4.41 -1.36 15.73
CA GLU A 48 5.73 -0.88 15.30
C GLU A 48 5.70 -0.38 13.86
N GLN A 49 5.06 -1.12 12.94
CA GLN A 49 4.87 -0.68 11.55
C GLN A 49 4.08 0.63 11.46
N THR A 50 3.04 0.77 12.28
CA THR A 50 2.24 2.00 12.32
C THR A 50 3.06 3.18 12.85
N ALA A 51 3.84 2.97 13.91
CA ALA A 51 4.71 3.99 14.49
C ALA A 51 5.82 4.41 13.51
N ALA A 52 6.43 3.45 12.80
CA ALA A 52 7.43 3.72 11.78
C ALA A 52 6.83 4.52 10.61
N ALA A 53 5.62 4.16 10.13
CA ALA A 53 4.91 4.90 9.09
C ALA A 53 4.62 6.35 9.52
N PHE A 54 4.15 6.55 10.75
CA PHE A 54 3.91 7.88 11.30
C PHE A 54 5.20 8.71 11.37
N THR A 55 6.29 8.12 11.85
CA THR A 55 7.60 8.78 11.93
C THR A 55 8.09 9.21 10.55
N ARG A 56 7.95 8.35 9.53
CA ARG A 56 8.30 8.70 8.14
C ARG A 56 7.45 9.84 7.60
N ILE A 57 6.14 9.83 7.86
CA ILE A 57 5.24 10.92 7.43
C ILE A 57 5.63 12.24 8.06
N VAL A 58 5.99 12.26 9.34
CA VAL A 58 6.44 13.47 10.04
C VAL A 58 7.77 13.99 9.46
N LYS A 59 8.72 13.10 9.14
CA LYS A 59 10.05 13.47 8.63
C LYS A 59 10.05 13.83 7.13
N LYS A 60 9.37 13.06 6.31
CA LYS A 60 9.45 13.11 4.83
C LYS A 60 8.17 13.57 4.15
N GLY A 61 7.09 13.79 4.92
CA GLY A 61 5.77 14.08 4.39
C GLY A 61 4.99 12.83 3.95
N ILE A 62 3.75 13.04 3.53
CA ILE A 62 2.85 11.95 3.11
C ILE A 62 3.26 11.44 1.72
N PRO A 63 3.55 10.15 1.55
CA PRO A 63 3.83 9.60 0.23
C PRO A 63 2.58 9.59 -0.63
N SER A 64 2.70 10.01 -1.90
CA SER A 64 1.57 9.99 -2.81
C SER A 64 1.43 8.64 -3.52
N PHE A 65 0.33 7.95 -3.29
CA PHE A 65 -0.07 6.73 -3.99
C PHE A 65 -0.98 7.01 -5.19
N SER A 66 -1.08 8.25 -5.63
CA SER A 66 -1.78 8.64 -6.84
C SER A 66 -1.15 7.91 -8.04
N GLY A 67 -1.97 7.17 -8.79
CA GLY A 67 -1.49 6.31 -9.89
C GLY A 67 -1.32 4.84 -9.54
N CYS A 68 -1.55 4.41 -8.29
CA CYS A 68 -1.68 3.01 -7.91
C CYS A 68 -3.03 2.46 -8.38
N TYR A 69 -3.14 2.19 -9.68
CA TYR A 69 -4.34 1.58 -10.25
C TYR A 69 -4.34 0.05 -10.08
N ALA A 70 -5.54 -0.54 -9.98
CA ALA A 70 -5.70 -1.98 -10.09
C ALA A 70 -5.50 -2.38 -11.57
N VAL A 71 -4.45 -3.14 -11.86
CA VAL A 71 -4.09 -3.58 -13.22
C VAL A 71 -4.23 -5.10 -13.41
N SER A 72 -4.68 -5.81 -12.40
CA SER A 72 -4.76 -7.29 -12.39
C SER A 72 -5.59 -7.85 -13.54
N ASP A 73 -6.69 -7.20 -13.89
CA ASP A 73 -7.56 -7.69 -14.98
C ASP A 73 -6.93 -7.44 -16.34
N SER A 74 -6.19 -6.35 -16.51
CA SER A 74 -5.42 -6.08 -17.73
C SER A 74 -4.29 -7.11 -17.89
N LEU A 75 -3.62 -7.51 -16.81
CA LEU A 75 -2.58 -8.55 -16.84
C LEU A 75 -3.16 -9.91 -17.21
N LYS A 76 -4.28 -10.32 -16.61
CA LYS A 76 -4.97 -11.58 -16.98
C LYS A 76 -5.37 -11.63 -18.45
N ARG A 77 -5.80 -10.49 -19.00
CA ARG A 77 -6.14 -10.41 -20.43
C ARG A 77 -4.90 -10.54 -21.32
N LEU A 78 -3.77 -9.99 -20.93
CA LEU A 78 -2.50 -10.18 -21.63
C LEU A 78 -2.07 -11.66 -21.61
N GLU A 79 -2.21 -12.35 -20.49
CA GLU A 79 -1.86 -13.77 -20.35
C GLU A 79 -2.63 -14.67 -21.35
N ILE A 80 -3.86 -14.31 -21.69
CA ILE A 80 -4.66 -15.02 -22.68
C ILE A 80 -4.50 -14.45 -24.12
N GLY A 81 -3.49 -13.62 -24.35
CA GLY A 81 -3.15 -13.10 -25.66
C GLY A 81 -4.00 -11.91 -26.15
N SER A 82 -4.77 -11.25 -25.27
CA SER A 82 -5.55 -10.06 -25.62
C SER A 82 -4.66 -8.81 -25.66
N ALA A 83 -4.89 -7.90 -26.58
CA ALA A 83 -4.24 -6.61 -26.62
C ALA A 83 -4.78 -5.66 -25.53
N LEU A 84 -3.94 -4.78 -25.05
CA LEU A 84 -4.32 -3.69 -24.13
C LEU A 84 -4.75 -2.46 -24.92
N SER A 85 -5.75 -1.77 -24.39
CA SER A 85 -6.16 -0.45 -24.88
C SER A 85 -5.18 0.64 -24.43
N ALA A 86 -5.14 1.77 -25.12
CA ALA A 86 -4.32 2.92 -24.74
C ALA A 86 -4.58 3.41 -23.28
N PRO A 87 -5.81 3.50 -22.78
CA PRO A 87 -6.06 3.82 -21.36
C PRO A 87 -5.47 2.81 -20.38
N GLU A 88 -5.47 1.52 -20.72
CA GLU A 88 -4.86 0.48 -19.86
C GLU A 88 -3.34 0.62 -19.81
N LEU A 89 -2.70 0.86 -20.94
CA LEU A 89 -1.26 1.14 -21.01
C LEU A 89 -0.89 2.38 -20.19
N LEU A 90 -1.69 3.45 -20.27
CA LEU A 90 -1.46 4.65 -19.46
C LEU A 90 -1.59 4.38 -17.96
N ARG A 91 -2.53 3.55 -17.52
CA ARG A 91 -2.68 3.16 -16.12
C ARG A 91 -1.47 2.36 -15.64
N ILE A 92 -0.99 1.41 -16.45
CA ILE A 92 0.22 0.64 -16.15
C ILE A 92 1.42 1.58 -16.06
N GLY A 93 1.60 2.49 -17.02
CA GLY A 93 2.67 3.48 -17.01
C GLY A 93 2.66 4.35 -15.73
N LYS A 94 1.49 4.83 -15.32
CA LYS A 94 1.33 5.59 -14.07
C LYS A 94 1.65 4.76 -12.83
N LEU A 95 1.28 3.47 -12.82
CA LEU A 95 1.63 2.55 -11.72
C LEU A 95 3.15 2.40 -11.61
N LEU A 96 3.86 2.19 -12.73
CA LEU A 96 5.31 2.06 -12.75
C LEU A 96 6.02 3.33 -12.28
N GLN A 97 5.56 4.51 -12.72
CA GLN A 97 6.06 5.80 -12.23
C GLN A 97 5.84 5.97 -10.72
N THR A 98 4.66 5.57 -10.23
CA THR A 98 4.34 5.63 -8.80
C THR A 98 5.23 4.68 -8.02
N THR A 99 5.48 3.46 -8.52
CA THR A 99 6.38 2.48 -7.89
C THR A 99 7.79 3.06 -7.74
N THR A 100 8.33 3.72 -8.78
CA THR A 100 9.63 4.38 -8.72
C THR A 100 9.67 5.46 -7.65
N ARG A 101 8.65 6.32 -7.60
CA ARG A 101 8.54 7.39 -6.61
C ARG A 101 8.43 6.86 -5.17
N ILE A 102 7.61 5.83 -4.96
CA ILE A 102 7.45 5.21 -3.63
C ILE A 102 8.74 4.51 -3.21
N LYS A 103 9.45 3.84 -4.12
CA LYS A 103 10.76 3.26 -3.82
C LYS A 103 11.77 4.34 -3.40
N SER A 104 11.80 5.48 -4.10
CA SER A 104 12.66 6.61 -3.71
C SER A 104 12.29 7.16 -2.34
N TYR A 105 11.00 7.28 -2.03
CA TYR A 105 10.54 7.70 -0.69
C TYR A 105 11.04 6.76 0.42
N GLY A 106 11.15 5.46 0.14
CA GLY A 106 11.67 4.47 1.09
C GLY A 106 13.17 4.59 1.39
N ARG A 107 13.95 5.27 0.53
CA ARG A 107 15.40 5.38 0.70
C ARG A 107 15.77 6.26 1.89
N HIS A 108 16.86 5.91 2.55
CA HIS A 108 17.49 6.74 3.58
C HIS A 108 18.44 7.73 2.90
N GLU A 109 18.02 9.00 2.82
CA GLU A 109 18.79 10.05 2.12
C GLU A 109 19.67 10.84 3.07
N ASN A 110 19.36 10.84 4.36
CA ASN A 110 20.09 11.58 5.39
C ASN A 110 20.78 10.63 6.37
N ALA A 111 21.91 11.07 6.93
CA ALA A 111 22.65 10.31 7.96
C ALA A 111 21.81 10.00 9.22
N ASP A 112 20.78 10.79 9.49
CA ASP A 112 19.85 10.62 10.61
C ASP A 112 18.66 9.71 10.31
N ASP A 113 18.54 9.22 9.07
CA ASP A 113 17.50 8.29 8.67
C ASP A 113 17.91 6.87 9.12
N GLN A 114 17.38 6.45 10.26
CA GLN A 114 17.60 5.08 10.74
C GLN A 114 16.72 4.10 9.98
N ALA A 115 17.26 2.90 9.71
CA ALA A 115 16.51 1.77 9.17
C ALA A 115 15.34 1.41 10.10
N ASP A 116 14.19 1.08 9.53
CA ASP A 116 13.01 0.68 10.27
C ASP A 116 12.33 -0.56 9.64
N CYS A 117 11.30 -1.08 10.33
CA CYS A 117 10.60 -2.30 9.91
C CYS A 117 9.84 -2.17 8.57
N LEU A 118 9.75 -0.98 7.98
CA LEU A 118 9.09 -0.76 6.69
C LEU A 118 10.04 -0.86 5.50
N ASP A 119 11.36 -0.82 5.72
CA ASP A 119 12.37 -0.87 4.64
C ASP A 119 12.17 -2.08 3.75
N VAL A 120 11.87 -3.22 4.34
CA VAL A 120 11.65 -4.48 3.63
C VAL A 120 10.54 -4.37 2.57
N TYR A 121 9.53 -3.55 2.79
CA TYR A 121 8.45 -3.33 1.82
C TYR A 121 8.88 -2.44 0.65
N PHE A 122 9.70 -1.43 0.92
CA PHE A 122 10.23 -0.55 -0.12
C PHE A 122 11.29 -1.25 -0.97
N GLU A 123 12.10 -2.11 -0.37
CA GLU A 123 13.12 -2.91 -1.06
C GLU A 123 12.51 -3.91 -2.05
N GLN A 124 11.36 -4.50 -1.71
CA GLN A 124 10.62 -5.41 -2.58
C GLN A 124 10.06 -4.73 -3.83
N LEU A 125 9.97 -3.41 -3.86
CA LEU A 125 9.50 -2.69 -5.04
C LEU A 125 10.55 -2.75 -6.15
N ALA A 126 10.21 -3.38 -7.27
CA ALA A 126 11.04 -3.42 -8.48
C ALA A 126 10.53 -2.37 -9.49
N PRO A 127 11.13 -1.17 -9.54
CA PRO A 127 10.76 -0.18 -10.53
C PRO A 127 11.21 -0.66 -11.91
N LEU A 128 10.27 -0.86 -12.82
CA LEU A 128 10.55 -1.15 -14.20
C LEU A 128 10.71 0.18 -14.96
N SER A 129 11.76 0.28 -15.75
CA SER A 129 11.94 1.43 -16.66
C SER A 129 11.00 1.30 -17.85
N LEU A 130 10.24 2.35 -18.14
CA LEU A 130 9.40 2.44 -19.36
C LEU A 130 10.21 2.39 -20.66
N ILE A 131 11.54 2.53 -20.59
CA ILE A 131 12.44 2.47 -21.76
C ILE A 131 12.63 1.03 -22.24
N HIS A 132 12.23 0.04 -21.47
CA HIS A 132 12.40 -1.40 -21.76
C HIS A 132 11.07 -2.07 -22.15
N ILE A 133 10.01 -1.31 -22.40
CA ILE A 133 8.74 -1.73 -22.97
C ILE A 133 8.65 -1.14 -24.38
#